data_9e17fedd89e4504bf9933696b20e3d46
#
_entry.id   9e17fedd89e4504bf9933696b20e3d46
#
_cell.length_a   1.000
_cell.length_b   1.000
_cell.length_c   1.000
_cell.angle_alpha   90.00
_cell.angle_beta   90.00
_cell.angle_gamma   90.00
#
_symmetry.space_group_name_H-M   'P 1'
#
loop_
_entity.id
_entity.type
_entity.pdbx_description
1 polymer ?
#
loop_
_entity_poly.entity_id
_entity_poly.type
_entity_poly.pdbx_seq_one_letter_code
_entity_poly.pdbx_strand_id
1 'polypeptide(L)'
;MTGGRIRKHSVSIRGHRTSITLEDAFMDGLKQMANERGMAMAALIAEIDSGHSAPVNLSSAIRLAVLDWALKGRAATSPEA
;
A
#
# COMPACT_ATOMS: atom_id res chain seq x y z
N MET A 1 -0.47 -19.69 -7.88
CA MET A 1 -0.15 -18.53 -7.05
C MET A 1 -0.61 -17.24 -7.70
N THR A 2 -1.39 -16.46 -6.98
CA THR A 2 -2.02 -15.29 -7.57
C THR A 2 -1.33 -13.97 -7.19
N GLY A 3 -0.47 -13.99 -6.17
CA GLY A 3 0.09 -12.78 -5.61
C GLY A 3 1.12 -12.06 -6.46
N GLY A 4 1.64 -12.70 -7.50
CA GLY A 4 2.68 -12.11 -8.31
C GLY A 4 2.19 -11.38 -9.55
N ARG A 5 0.90 -11.40 -9.81
CA ARG A 5 0.36 -10.74 -10.99
C ARG A 5 0.33 -9.23 -10.80
N ILE A 6 0.90 -8.52 -11.76
CA ILE A 6 0.93 -7.06 -11.73
C ILE A 6 -0.26 -6.52 -12.51
N ARG A 7 -0.99 -5.60 -11.91
CA ARG A 7 -2.14 -4.95 -12.54
C ARG A 7 -2.05 -3.45 -12.41
N LYS A 8 -2.61 -2.78 -13.41
CA LYS A 8 -2.70 -1.32 -13.41
C LYS A 8 -4.01 -0.91 -12.74
N HIS A 9 -3.93 0.01 -11.82
CA HIS A 9 -5.08 0.53 -11.09
C HIS A 9 -5.17 2.04 -11.25
N SER A 10 -6.37 2.54 -11.50
CA SER A 10 -6.64 3.97 -11.51
C SER A 10 -7.09 4.38 -10.12
N VAL A 11 -6.47 5.40 -9.58
CA VAL A 11 -6.84 5.92 -8.26
C VAL A 11 -6.99 7.43 -8.32
N SER A 12 -7.85 7.97 -7.46
CA SER A 12 -8.03 9.40 -7.33
C SER A 12 -7.38 9.84 -6.02
N ILE A 13 -6.47 10.78 -6.10
CA ILE A 13 -5.77 11.31 -4.94
C ILE A 13 -5.88 12.82 -4.98
N ARG A 14 -6.53 13.39 -3.96
CA ARG A 14 -6.68 14.85 -3.84
C ARG A 14 -7.25 15.49 -5.10
N GLY A 15 -8.23 14.81 -5.71
CA GLY A 15 -8.87 15.31 -6.91
C GLY A 15 -8.11 15.05 -8.19
N HIS A 16 -6.97 14.40 -8.12
CA HIS A 16 -6.18 14.04 -9.30
C HIS A 16 -6.27 12.56 -9.58
N ARG A 17 -6.43 12.23 -10.84
CA ARG A 17 -6.42 10.85 -11.28
C ARG A 17 -4.99 10.42 -11.56
N THR A 18 -4.60 9.28 -11.00
CA THR A 18 -3.30 8.72 -11.29
C THR A 18 -3.42 7.22 -11.48
N SER A 19 -2.42 6.61 -12.09
CA SER A 19 -2.37 5.18 -12.29
C SER A 19 -1.21 4.61 -11.49
N ILE A 20 -1.45 3.47 -10.87
CA ILE A 20 -0.40 2.74 -10.20
C ILE A 20 -0.38 1.31 -10.75
N THR A 21 0.80 0.70 -10.78
CA THR A 21 0.92 -0.71 -11.12
C THR A 21 1.37 -1.43 -9.86
N LEU A 22 0.66 -2.50 -9.52
CA LEU A 22 0.89 -3.15 -8.25
C LEU A 22 0.58 -4.64 -8.38
N GLU A 23 1.42 -5.45 -7.80
CA GLU A 23 1.18 -6.88 -7.74
C GLU A 23 -0.05 -7.15 -6.87
N ASP A 24 -0.77 -8.22 -7.19
CA ASP A 24 -1.97 -8.57 -6.45
C ASP A 24 -1.71 -8.74 -4.95
N ALA A 25 -0.57 -9.32 -4.60
CA ALA A 25 -0.21 -9.50 -3.20
C ALA A 25 -0.08 -8.17 -2.47
N PHE A 26 0.52 -7.18 -3.10
CA PHE A 26 0.65 -5.85 -2.50
C PHE A 26 -0.68 -5.12 -2.46
N MET A 27 -1.52 -5.33 -3.46
CA MET A 27 -2.87 -4.74 -3.44
C MET A 27 -3.69 -5.32 -2.29
N ASP A 28 -3.60 -6.61 -2.07
CA ASP A 28 -4.29 -7.26 -0.96
C ASP A 28 -3.79 -6.73 0.39
N GLY A 29 -2.48 -6.57 0.51
CA GLY A 29 -1.90 -5.99 1.72
C GLY A 29 -2.37 -4.57 1.96
N LEU A 30 -2.45 -3.77 0.89
CA LEU A 30 -2.92 -2.40 0.98
C LEU A 30 -4.37 -2.35 1.46
N LYS A 31 -5.21 -3.25 0.95
CA LYS A 31 -6.61 -3.35 1.39
C LYS A 31 -6.70 -3.69 2.87
N GLN A 32 -5.88 -4.61 3.33
CA GLN A 32 -5.86 -4.98 4.74
C GLN A 32 -5.42 -3.82 5.62
N MET A 33 -4.41 -3.08 5.19
CA MET A 33 -3.96 -1.89 5.92
C MET A 33 -5.09 -0.88 6.06
N ALA A 34 -5.78 -0.60 4.95
CA ALA A 34 -6.88 0.36 4.96
C ALA A 34 -7.99 -0.11 5.88
N ASN A 35 -8.31 -1.39 5.84
CA ASN A 35 -9.35 -1.96 6.68
C ASN A 35 -8.99 -1.86 8.17
N GLU A 36 -7.75 -2.18 8.51
CA GLU A 36 -7.29 -2.10 9.90
C GLU A 36 -7.33 -0.67 10.45
N ARG A 37 -7.04 0.29 9.58
CA ARG A 37 -7.00 1.69 9.98
C ARG A 37 -8.35 2.39 9.83
N GLY A 38 -9.36 1.67 9.34
CA GLY A 38 -10.68 2.25 9.12
C GLY A 38 -10.68 3.35 8.07
N MET A 39 -9.84 3.23 7.06
CA MET A 39 -9.67 4.23 6.02
C MET A 39 -10.12 3.69 4.67
N ALA A 40 -10.58 4.60 3.81
CA ALA A 40 -10.79 4.24 2.41
C ALA A 40 -9.43 4.06 1.74
N MET A 41 -9.39 3.23 0.70
CA MET A 41 -8.16 2.97 -0.05
C MET A 41 -7.55 4.26 -0.58
N ALA A 42 -8.38 5.14 -1.16
CA ALA A 42 -7.88 6.39 -1.70
C ALA A 42 -7.25 7.27 -0.62
N ALA A 43 -7.83 7.27 0.57
CA ALA A 43 -7.29 8.05 1.68
C ALA A 43 -5.94 7.50 2.13
N LEU A 44 -5.81 6.19 2.20
CA LEU A 44 -4.55 5.57 2.58
C LEU A 44 -3.46 5.84 1.55
N ILE A 45 -3.80 5.72 0.27
CA ILE A 45 -2.85 5.99 -0.80
C ILE A 45 -2.41 7.46 -0.77
N ALA A 46 -3.33 8.37 -0.52
CA ALA A 46 -3.01 9.79 -0.40
C ALA A 46 -2.06 10.04 0.77
N GLU A 47 -2.25 9.35 1.88
CA GLU A 47 -1.37 9.46 3.03
C GLU A 47 0.03 8.97 2.70
N ILE A 48 0.13 7.83 2.01
CA ILE A 48 1.42 7.28 1.59
C ILE A 48 2.12 8.27 0.65
N ASP A 49 1.36 8.82 -0.30
CA ASP A 49 1.90 9.77 -1.27
C ASP A 49 2.44 11.03 -0.57
N SER A 50 1.73 11.53 0.42
CA SER A 50 2.14 12.74 1.12
C SER A 50 3.34 12.53 2.04
N GLY A 51 3.67 11.28 2.33
CA GLY A 51 4.81 10.96 3.17
C GLY A 51 6.16 11.06 2.48
N HIS A 52 6.17 11.41 1.20
CA HIS A 52 7.42 11.50 0.44
C HIS A 52 7.90 12.93 0.32
N SER A 53 9.17 13.10 0.56
CA SER A 53 9.80 14.39 0.40
C SER A 53 10.44 14.56 -0.98
N ALA A 54 10.50 13.51 -1.77
CA ALA A 54 11.13 13.52 -3.10
C ALA A 54 10.19 12.88 -4.11
N PRO A 55 10.36 13.19 -5.41
CA PRO A 55 9.55 12.54 -6.44
C PRO A 55 9.89 11.06 -6.51
N VAL A 56 9.02 10.25 -5.93
CA VAL A 56 9.19 8.81 -5.88
C VAL A 56 8.02 8.19 -6.61
N ASN A 57 8.28 7.09 -7.29
CA ASN A 57 7.24 6.32 -7.93
C ASN A 57 6.24 5.87 -6.87
N LEU A 58 4.97 6.22 -7.07
CA LEU A 58 3.94 5.92 -6.09
C LEU A 58 3.77 4.41 -5.89
N SER A 59 3.90 3.62 -6.95
CA SER A 59 3.84 2.17 -6.84
C SER A 59 4.91 1.63 -5.89
N SER A 60 6.12 2.14 -6.01
CA SER A 60 7.22 1.75 -5.11
C SER A 60 6.92 2.17 -3.69
N ALA A 61 6.40 3.37 -3.50
CA ALA A 61 6.05 3.87 -2.18
C ALA A 61 5.01 2.97 -1.51
N ILE A 62 4.01 2.56 -2.26
CA ILE A 62 2.97 1.67 -1.74
C ILE A 62 3.57 0.32 -1.37
N ARG A 63 4.43 -0.23 -2.23
CA ARG A 63 5.08 -1.52 -1.93
C ARG A 63 5.87 -1.45 -0.63
N LEU A 64 6.63 -0.38 -0.45
CA LEU A 64 7.43 -0.22 0.76
C LEU A 64 6.55 -0.06 1.99
N ALA A 65 5.44 0.67 1.87
CA ALA A 65 4.52 0.85 2.98
C ALA A 65 3.87 -0.48 3.38
N VAL A 66 3.44 -1.26 2.40
CA VAL A 66 2.83 -2.56 2.67
C VAL A 66 3.85 -3.51 3.28
N LEU A 67 5.07 -3.52 2.75
CA LEU A 67 6.12 -4.37 3.29
C LEU A 67 6.43 -4.02 4.75
N ASP A 68 6.58 -2.74 5.03
CA ASP A 68 6.84 -2.27 6.38
C ASP A 68 5.73 -2.68 7.34
N TRP A 69 4.49 -2.48 6.93
CA TRP A 69 3.33 -2.89 7.72
C TRP A 69 3.32 -4.39 7.99
N ALA A 70 3.60 -5.19 6.96
CA ALA A 70 3.61 -6.64 7.09
C ALA A 70 4.71 -7.12 8.01
N LEU A 71 5.89 -6.53 7.90
CA LEU A 71 7.02 -6.90 8.75
C LEU A 71 6.77 -6.53 10.21
N LYS A 72 6.20 -5.35 10.45
CA LYS A 72 5.87 -4.91 11.80
C LYS A 72 4.79 -5.77 12.42
N GLY A 73 3.78 -6.13 11.63
CA GLY A 73 2.71 -6.99 12.10
C GLY A 73 3.25 -8.37 12.46
N ARG A 74 4.13 -8.90 11.63
CA ARG A 74 4.74 -10.20 11.90
C ARG A 74 5.60 -10.17 13.16
N ALA A 75 6.37 -9.10 13.35
CA ALA A 75 7.19 -8.95 14.53
C ALA A 75 6.34 -8.85 15.79
N ALA A 76 5.22 -8.12 15.69
CA ALA A 76 4.31 -7.94 16.82
C ALA A 76 3.63 -9.24 17.23
N THR A 77 3.48 -10.18 16.29
CA THR A 77 2.81 -11.45 16.58
C THR A 77 3.78 -12.58 16.85
N SER A 78 5.07 -12.30 16.87
CA SER A 78 6.08 -13.31 17.06
C SER A 78 6.00 -13.90 18.48
N PRO A 79 5.75 -15.19 18.60
CA PRO A 79 5.52 -15.78 19.92
C PRO A 79 6.78 -15.93 20.77
N GLU A 80 7.91 -16.06 20.14
CA GLU A 80 9.14 -16.25 20.89
C GLU A 80 9.67 -14.94 21.43
N ALA A 81 9.06 -13.90 21.01
CA ALA A 81 9.48 -12.61 21.51
C ALA A 81 9.33 -12.57 23.00
#